data_249436afb4ff53748f8d581b5737a642
#
_entry.id   249436afb4ff53748f8d581b5737a642
#
_cell.length_a   1.000
_cell.length_b   1.000
_cell.length_c   1.000
_cell.angle_alpha   90.00
_cell.angle_beta   90.00
_cell.angle_gamma   90.00
#
_symmetry.space_group_name_H-M   'P 1'
#
loop_
_entity.id
_entity.type
_entity.pdbx_description
1 polymer ?
#
loop_
_entity_poly.entity_id
_entity_poly.type
_entity_poly.pdbx_seq_one_letter_code
_entity_poly.pdbx_strand_id
1 'polypeptide(L)'
;VIAKARSSAIAIGFVRDFNDAGAFGTYVRMAARKGMFAMATNNSLPLVSPWGAMQNVLSGAPFAAATPGGELPPIVSDIQAVEVHDGDISEAYFQGEKLKGEFLVDPQTGELTDDPAPYFKQMNDYGRISDCDAPSVFATPRMYAFNLFTEMLAGVINPSARMSPEINGPPSHWLEPQTEALTGGACLVVIDPTHWMPAGEAGRRSDRLVSAVKSAKRRPGVDEIFLPGERGWQAMQACADVDILPAHWESFTAIVESVGMEIDKLRVEFAQG
;
A
#
# COMPACT_ATOMS: atom_id res chain seq x y z
N VAL A 1 16.41 11.13 2.68
CA VAL A 1 16.91 10.10 1.76
C VAL A 1 17.30 10.74 0.42
N ILE A 2 16.40 11.50 -0.26
CA ILE A 2 16.66 12.16 -1.58
C ILE A 2 17.94 13.00 -1.56
N ALA A 3 18.08 13.94 -0.60
CA ALA A 3 19.26 14.79 -0.51
C ALA A 3 20.56 13.99 -0.34
N LYS A 4 20.52 12.92 0.44
CA LYS A 4 21.66 12.04 0.63
C LYS A 4 22.00 11.26 -0.63
N ALA A 5 21.02 10.72 -1.35
CA ALA A 5 21.23 10.01 -2.61
C ALA A 5 21.91 10.93 -3.65
N ARG A 6 21.58 12.24 -3.68
CA ARG A 6 22.22 13.21 -4.56
C ARG A 6 23.75 13.24 -4.39
N SER A 7 24.25 13.09 -3.18
CA SER A 7 25.68 13.14 -2.88
C SER A 7 26.37 11.77 -2.88
N SER A 8 25.62 10.68 -2.57
CA SER A 8 26.20 9.34 -2.38
C SER A 8 25.77 8.32 -3.44
N ALA A 9 25.08 8.76 -4.49
CA ALA A 9 24.49 7.92 -5.53
C ALA A 9 23.30 7.07 -5.06
N ILE A 10 23.40 6.43 -3.90
CA ILE A 10 22.36 5.59 -3.30
C ILE A 10 22.21 6.02 -1.85
N ALA A 11 20.97 6.07 -1.37
CA ALA A 11 20.68 6.25 0.04
C ALA A 11 19.52 5.36 0.47
N ILE A 12 19.65 4.78 1.67
CA ILE A 12 18.62 4.03 2.35
C ILE A 12 18.15 4.82 3.57
N GLY A 13 16.85 4.85 3.81
CA GLY A 13 16.24 5.41 5.01
C GLY A 13 15.33 4.37 5.65
N PHE A 14 15.46 4.20 6.96
CA PHE A 14 14.55 3.41 7.76
C PHE A 14 13.63 4.32 8.57
N VAL A 15 12.37 3.94 8.66
CA VAL A 15 11.35 4.62 9.47
C VAL A 15 10.79 3.62 10.46
N ARG A 16 10.45 4.11 11.64
CA ARG A 16 9.80 3.35 12.71
C ARG A 16 8.78 4.24 13.42
N ASP A 17 7.99 3.65 14.28
CA ASP A 17 7.06 4.36 15.17
C ASP A 17 6.10 5.28 14.39
N PHE A 18 5.46 4.73 13.36
CA PHE A 18 4.39 5.39 12.62
C PHE A 18 3.11 4.54 12.67
N ASN A 19 1.96 5.13 12.50
CA ASN A 19 0.68 4.42 12.56
C ASN A 19 0.23 3.96 11.16
N ASP A 20 0.13 4.90 10.24
CA ASP A 20 -0.25 4.63 8.86
C ASP A 20 0.62 5.49 7.93
N ALA A 21 1.03 4.90 6.83
CA ALA A 21 1.84 5.58 5.82
C ALA A 21 1.01 5.96 4.57
N GLY A 22 -0.20 5.48 4.45
CA GLY A 22 -1.01 5.65 3.25
C GLY A 22 -0.37 5.03 2.01
N ALA A 23 -0.66 5.56 0.82
CA ALA A 23 -0.15 5.05 -0.45
C ALA A 23 1.35 5.33 -0.62
N PHE A 24 2.16 4.29 -0.71
CA PHE A 24 3.62 4.39 -0.85
C PHE A 24 4.06 5.01 -2.18
N GLY A 25 3.23 4.90 -3.21
CA GLY A 25 3.44 5.57 -4.50
C GLY A 25 3.66 7.07 -4.39
N THR A 26 3.08 7.72 -3.38
CA THR A 26 3.28 9.13 -3.10
C THR A 26 4.75 9.45 -2.78
N TYR A 27 5.38 8.66 -1.92
CA TYR A 27 6.76 8.90 -1.50
C TYR A 27 7.78 8.63 -2.62
N VAL A 28 7.61 7.51 -3.36
CA VAL A 28 8.52 7.19 -4.46
C VAL A 28 8.38 8.18 -5.61
N ARG A 29 7.18 8.71 -5.85
CA ARG A 29 6.91 9.76 -6.84
C ARG A 29 7.66 11.06 -6.52
N MET A 30 7.83 11.40 -5.23
CA MET A 30 8.62 12.57 -4.83
C MET A 30 10.07 12.49 -5.32
N ALA A 31 10.68 11.32 -5.28
CA ALA A 31 12.03 11.10 -5.80
C ALA A 31 12.06 11.09 -7.33
N ALA A 32 11.08 10.43 -7.96
CA ALA A 32 10.95 10.37 -9.42
C ALA A 32 10.81 11.77 -10.05
N ARG A 33 10.04 12.67 -9.44
CA ARG A 33 9.91 14.08 -9.86
C ARG A 33 11.23 14.85 -9.74
N LYS A 34 12.21 14.36 -8.97
CA LYS A 34 13.55 14.93 -8.85
C LYS A 34 14.60 14.21 -9.69
N GLY A 35 14.15 13.38 -10.64
CA GLY A 35 14.99 12.65 -11.57
C GLY A 35 15.66 11.40 -10.99
N MET A 36 15.18 10.88 -9.86
CA MET A 36 15.73 9.72 -9.17
C MET A 36 14.80 8.51 -9.23
N PHE A 37 15.38 7.32 -9.21
CA PHE A 37 14.62 6.10 -8.90
C PHE A 37 14.40 6.01 -7.39
N ALA A 38 13.24 5.51 -6.99
CA ALA A 38 12.99 5.14 -5.61
C ALA A 38 12.15 3.88 -5.49
N MET A 39 12.34 3.17 -4.38
CA MET A 39 11.42 2.13 -3.90
C MET A 39 11.19 2.31 -2.41
N ALA A 40 10.01 1.87 -1.97
CA ALA A 40 9.60 1.94 -0.57
C ALA A 40 8.71 0.76 -0.22
N THR A 41 8.82 0.30 1.01
CA THR A 41 7.96 -0.75 1.59
C THR A 41 7.88 -0.58 3.10
N ASN A 42 6.86 -1.17 3.71
CA ASN A 42 6.79 -1.35 5.16
C ASN A 42 6.32 -2.77 5.50
N ASN A 43 6.36 -3.07 6.79
CA ASN A 43 5.62 -4.16 7.38
C ASN A 43 4.64 -3.64 8.44
N SER A 44 3.71 -4.48 8.85
CA SER A 44 2.66 -4.14 9.81
C SER A 44 2.17 -5.39 10.53
N LEU A 45 1.00 -5.32 11.15
CA LEU A 45 0.31 -6.45 11.78
C LEU A 45 0.32 -7.70 10.89
N PRO A 46 0.46 -8.89 11.49
CA PRO A 46 0.40 -10.15 10.76
C PRO A 46 -1.04 -10.45 10.33
N LEU A 47 -1.36 -10.18 9.08
CA LEU A 47 -2.67 -10.42 8.46
C LEU A 47 -2.60 -11.44 7.32
N VAL A 48 -1.41 -11.94 7.02
CA VAL A 48 -1.17 -12.83 5.89
C VAL A 48 -0.59 -14.15 6.37
N SER A 49 -1.16 -15.24 5.87
CA SER A 49 -0.67 -16.59 6.07
C SER A 49 0.47 -16.89 5.08
N PRO A 50 1.62 -17.39 5.55
CA PRO A 50 2.63 -17.93 4.66
C PRO A 50 2.08 -19.05 3.79
N TRP A 51 2.67 -19.27 2.62
CA TRP A 51 2.26 -20.37 1.74
C TRP A 51 2.29 -21.72 2.47
N GLY A 52 1.13 -22.38 2.54
CA GLY A 52 0.95 -23.66 3.22
C GLY A 52 0.67 -23.58 4.73
N ALA A 53 0.57 -22.39 5.30
CA ALA A 53 0.17 -22.18 6.69
C ALA A 53 -1.32 -21.85 6.80
N MET A 54 -1.85 -22.04 8.02
CA MET A 54 -3.22 -21.67 8.40
C MET A 54 -3.24 -20.53 9.43
N GLN A 55 -2.12 -19.84 9.61
CA GLN A 55 -1.94 -18.84 10.65
C GLN A 55 -1.33 -17.57 10.08
N ASN A 56 -1.80 -16.42 10.54
CA ASN A 56 -1.24 -15.12 10.24
C ASN A 56 0.17 -14.99 10.82
N VAL A 57 1.14 -14.66 9.97
CA VAL A 57 2.56 -14.48 10.36
C VAL A 57 3.16 -13.24 9.70
N LEU A 58 2.71 -12.93 8.48
CA LEU A 58 3.26 -11.84 7.68
C LEU A 58 2.24 -10.72 7.49
N SER A 59 2.70 -9.54 7.15
CA SER A 59 1.83 -8.42 6.81
C SER A 59 1.48 -8.40 5.31
N GLY A 60 0.37 -7.77 4.96
CA GLY A 60 0.04 -7.43 3.60
C GLY A 60 0.87 -6.24 3.10
N ALA A 61 2.20 -6.34 3.20
CA ALA A 61 3.13 -5.24 3.00
C ALA A 61 2.94 -4.53 1.66
N PRO A 62 2.74 -3.20 1.64
CA PRO A 62 2.80 -2.43 0.41
C PRO A 62 4.23 -2.35 -0.11
N PHE A 63 4.36 -2.32 -1.42
CA PHE A 63 5.61 -2.04 -2.11
C PHE A 63 5.35 -1.04 -3.23
N ALA A 64 6.12 0.02 -3.26
CA ALA A 64 6.08 0.96 -4.36
C ALA A 64 7.46 1.19 -4.94
N ALA A 65 7.51 1.38 -6.25
CA ALA A 65 8.71 1.81 -6.95
C ALA A 65 8.35 2.85 -8.02
N ALA A 66 9.24 3.80 -8.24
CA ALA A 66 9.07 4.79 -9.30
C ALA A 66 10.39 5.10 -10.01
N THR A 67 10.29 5.34 -11.30
CA THR A 67 11.39 5.85 -12.13
C THR A 67 11.00 7.20 -12.74
N PRO A 68 11.94 8.13 -12.91
CA PRO A 68 11.64 9.42 -13.49
C PRO A 68 11.08 9.29 -14.91
N GLY A 69 10.15 10.16 -15.29
CA GLY A 69 9.75 10.37 -16.68
C GLY A 69 10.67 11.36 -17.38
N GLY A 70 10.65 11.36 -18.70
CA GLY A 70 11.25 12.39 -19.53
C GLY A 70 10.20 13.44 -19.93
N GLU A 71 9.60 13.24 -21.10
CA GLU A 71 8.44 14.02 -21.56
C GLU A 71 7.12 13.44 -21.03
N LEU A 72 7.12 12.12 -20.74
CA LEU A 72 5.99 11.41 -20.16
C LEU A 72 6.04 11.45 -18.62
N PRO A 73 4.91 11.21 -17.93
CA PRO A 73 4.87 11.07 -16.48
C PRO A 73 5.80 9.97 -15.96
N PRO A 74 6.25 10.06 -14.70
CA PRO A 74 6.97 8.98 -14.03
C PRO A 74 6.19 7.67 -14.08
N ILE A 75 6.89 6.55 -14.27
CA ILE A 75 6.30 5.22 -14.06
C ILE A 75 6.26 5.00 -12.54
N VAL A 76 5.09 4.65 -12.02
CA VAL A 76 4.89 4.34 -10.61
C VAL A 76 4.18 3.01 -10.50
N SER A 77 4.83 2.04 -9.85
CA SER A 77 4.20 0.79 -9.44
C SER A 77 3.97 0.86 -7.93
N ASP A 78 2.73 0.69 -7.52
CA ASP A 78 2.31 0.70 -6.11
C ASP A 78 1.34 -0.46 -5.91
N ILE A 79 1.74 -1.45 -5.14
CA ILE A 79 1.01 -2.70 -4.93
C ILE A 79 1.10 -3.13 -3.48
N GLN A 80 0.17 -3.96 -3.04
CA GLN A 80 0.36 -4.80 -1.86
C GLN A 80 0.94 -6.17 -2.26
N ALA A 81 1.75 -6.75 -1.38
CA ALA A 81 2.35 -8.06 -1.58
C ALA A 81 1.37 -9.18 -1.18
N VAL A 82 0.13 -9.09 -1.65
CA VAL A 82 -0.97 -10.04 -1.42
C VAL A 82 -1.81 -10.18 -2.68
N GLU A 83 -2.59 -11.24 -2.78
CA GLU A 83 -3.47 -11.47 -3.94
C GLU A 83 -4.79 -10.71 -3.84
N VAL A 84 -5.25 -10.43 -2.63
CA VAL A 84 -6.48 -9.68 -2.35
C VAL A 84 -6.24 -8.70 -1.21
N HIS A 85 -6.71 -7.50 -1.37
CA HIS A 85 -6.63 -6.45 -0.35
C HIS A 85 -7.75 -6.63 0.68
N ASP A 86 -7.50 -6.25 1.94
CA ASP A 86 -8.52 -6.26 3.00
C ASP A 86 -9.75 -5.40 2.67
N GLY A 87 -9.56 -4.31 1.93
CA GLY A 87 -10.65 -3.50 1.37
C GLY A 87 -11.54 -4.29 0.41
N ASP A 88 -10.96 -5.09 -0.50
CA ASP A 88 -11.74 -5.92 -1.43
C ASP A 88 -12.51 -7.01 -0.69
N ILE A 89 -11.93 -7.58 0.38
CA ILE A 89 -12.59 -8.57 1.23
C ILE A 89 -13.77 -7.92 1.96
N SER A 90 -13.56 -6.72 2.51
CA SER A 90 -14.60 -5.96 3.21
C SER A 90 -15.74 -5.60 2.27
N GLU A 91 -15.44 -5.12 1.09
CA GLU A 91 -16.44 -4.76 0.10
C GLU A 91 -17.30 -5.97 -0.31
N ALA A 92 -16.65 -7.10 -0.63
CA ALA A 92 -17.35 -8.34 -0.97
C ALA A 92 -18.27 -8.81 0.17
N TYR A 93 -17.78 -8.76 1.42
CA TYR A 93 -18.56 -9.12 2.59
C TYR A 93 -19.83 -8.25 2.74
N PHE A 94 -19.67 -6.92 2.68
CA PHE A 94 -20.81 -6.00 2.84
C PHE A 94 -21.81 -6.05 1.69
N GLN A 95 -21.37 -6.43 0.50
CA GLN A 95 -22.24 -6.62 -0.65
C GLN A 95 -22.90 -8.01 -0.69
N GLY A 96 -22.49 -8.93 0.21
CA GLY A 96 -22.94 -10.31 0.20
C GLY A 96 -22.43 -11.09 -1.01
N GLU A 97 -21.29 -10.70 -1.53
CA GLU A 97 -20.64 -11.28 -2.69
C GLU A 97 -19.47 -12.18 -2.27
N LYS A 98 -19.05 -13.04 -3.19
CA LYS A 98 -17.82 -13.81 -3.07
C LYS A 98 -16.65 -13.08 -3.69
N LEU A 99 -15.44 -13.41 -3.24
CA LEU A 99 -14.22 -12.94 -3.88
C LEU A 99 -14.07 -13.53 -5.29
N LYS A 100 -13.29 -12.85 -6.13
CA LYS A 100 -13.01 -13.30 -7.51
C LYS A 100 -12.04 -14.47 -7.60
N GLY A 101 -11.69 -15.07 -6.47
CA GLY A 101 -10.81 -16.24 -6.37
C GLY A 101 -10.68 -16.70 -4.92
N GLU A 102 -10.19 -17.91 -4.74
CA GLU A 102 -9.94 -18.52 -3.43
C GLU A 102 -8.65 -17.99 -2.82
N PHE A 103 -8.71 -16.82 -2.20
CA PHE A 103 -7.54 -16.10 -1.66
C PHE A 103 -7.44 -16.14 -0.14
N LEU A 104 -8.42 -16.74 0.52
CA LEU A 104 -8.46 -16.88 1.97
C LEU A 104 -8.20 -18.32 2.37
N VAL A 105 -7.72 -18.52 3.60
CA VAL A 105 -7.56 -19.85 4.21
C VAL A 105 -8.65 -20.01 5.24
N ASP A 106 -9.46 -21.05 5.11
CA ASP A 106 -10.44 -21.42 6.13
C ASP A 106 -9.71 -21.88 7.40
N PRO A 107 -9.92 -21.23 8.57
CA PRO A 107 -9.16 -21.53 9.78
C PRO A 107 -9.51 -22.89 10.40
N GLN A 108 -10.62 -23.49 10.01
CA GLN A 108 -11.07 -24.78 10.55
C GLN A 108 -10.59 -25.95 9.69
N THR A 109 -10.63 -25.79 8.37
CA THR A 109 -10.30 -26.87 7.43
C THR A 109 -8.91 -26.74 6.82
N GLY A 110 -8.35 -25.52 6.75
CA GLY A 110 -7.12 -25.21 6.06
C GLY A 110 -7.28 -25.18 4.54
N GLU A 111 -8.49 -25.30 4.03
CA GLU A 111 -8.77 -25.20 2.61
C GLU A 111 -8.83 -23.74 2.16
N LEU A 112 -8.60 -23.50 0.88
CA LEU A 112 -8.76 -22.19 0.30
C LEU A 112 -10.24 -21.88 0.10
N THR A 113 -10.62 -20.61 0.25
CA THR A 113 -12.00 -20.16 0.12
C THR A 113 -12.10 -18.79 -0.55
N ASP A 114 -13.19 -18.58 -1.29
CA ASP A 114 -13.61 -17.31 -1.84
C ASP A 114 -14.65 -16.59 -0.96
N ASP A 115 -15.04 -17.21 0.17
CA ASP A 115 -16.03 -16.67 1.08
C ASP A 115 -15.38 -15.64 2.03
N PRO A 116 -15.78 -14.36 1.98
CA PRO A 116 -15.24 -13.35 2.89
C PRO A 116 -15.78 -13.45 4.32
N ALA A 117 -16.91 -14.15 4.54
CA ALA A 117 -17.59 -14.16 5.82
C ALA A 117 -16.76 -14.72 6.98
N PRO A 118 -15.97 -15.80 6.83
CA PRO A 118 -15.10 -16.27 7.89
C PRO A 118 -13.97 -15.29 8.26
N TYR A 119 -13.58 -14.39 7.36
CA TYR A 119 -12.60 -13.35 7.64
C TYR A 119 -13.15 -12.30 8.61
N PHE A 120 -14.47 -12.11 8.62
CA PHE A 120 -15.16 -11.19 9.51
C PHE A 120 -15.97 -11.99 10.54
N LYS A 121 -15.33 -12.50 11.57
CA LYS A 121 -16.04 -13.26 12.62
C LYS A 121 -16.92 -12.37 13.47
N GLN A 122 -16.45 -11.15 13.74
CA GLN A 122 -17.23 -10.09 14.38
C GLN A 122 -16.81 -8.74 13.80
N MET A 123 -17.79 -7.91 13.50
CA MET A 123 -17.58 -6.51 13.17
C MET A 123 -18.00 -5.70 14.39
N ASN A 124 -17.12 -4.85 14.88
CA ASN A 124 -17.50 -3.86 15.89
C ASN A 124 -18.34 -2.75 15.25
N ASP A 125 -18.89 -1.83 16.06
CA ASP A 125 -19.76 -0.74 15.63
C ASP A 125 -19.15 0.17 14.55
N TYR A 126 -17.85 0.02 14.29
CA TYR A 126 -17.08 0.78 13.29
C TYR A 126 -16.73 -0.03 12.04
N GLY A 127 -17.31 -1.22 11.88
CA GLY A 127 -17.05 -2.09 10.72
C GLY A 127 -15.65 -2.70 10.69
N ARG A 128 -15.03 -2.96 11.83
CA ARG A 128 -13.69 -3.54 11.93
C ARG A 128 -13.73 -5.03 12.22
N ILE A 129 -12.70 -5.72 11.74
CA ILE A 129 -12.43 -7.09 12.14
C ILE A 129 -12.06 -7.09 13.61
N SER A 130 -12.82 -7.79 14.45
CA SER A 130 -12.65 -7.76 15.90
C SER A 130 -11.90 -8.96 16.47
N ASP A 131 -11.63 -10.01 15.71
CA ASP A 131 -10.96 -11.20 16.20
C ASP A 131 -10.09 -11.90 15.18
N CYS A 132 -8.92 -12.36 15.64
CA CYS A 132 -7.87 -12.95 14.83
C CYS A 132 -8.08 -14.42 14.45
N ASP A 133 -9.22 -15.03 14.77
CA ASP A 133 -9.55 -16.40 14.32
C ASP A 133 -10.08 -16.44 12.87
N ALA A 134 -10.02 -15.32 12.15
CA ALA A 134 -10.43 -15.24 10.77
C ALA A 134 -9.38 -15.86 9.84
N PRO A 135 -9.79 -16.42 8.70
CA PRO A 135 -8.85 -16.91 7.71
C PRO A 135 -7.93 -15.81 7.24
N SER A 136 -6.67 -16.13 7.16
CA SER A 136 -5.63 -15.23 6.69
C SER A 136 -5.77 -14.97 5.22
N VAL A 137 -5.38 -13.79 4.78
CA VAL A 137 -5.19 -13.52 3.36
C VAL A 137 -4.10 -14.45 2.83
N PHE A 138 -4.45 -15.25 1.83
CA PHE A 138 -3.54 -16.20 1.24
C PHE A 138 -2.60 -15.51 0.24
N ALA A 139 -1.31 -15.79 0.34
CA ALA A 139 -0.32 -15.37 -0.64
C ALA A 139 0.09 -16.54 -1.54
N THR A 140 0.02 -16.39 -2.87
CA THR A 140 0.56 -17.39 -3.78
C THR A 140 2.07 -17.60 -3.54
N PRO A 141 2.67 -18.72 -4.00
CA PRO A 141 4.12 -18.94 -3.81
C PRO A 141 4.99 -17.80 -4.28
N ARG A 142 4.60 -17.11 -5.35
CA ARG A 142 5.37 -15.96 -5.89
C ARG A 142 5.18 -14.71 -5.03
N MET A 143 3.95 -14.40 -4.67
CA MET A 143 3.66 -13.27 -3.79
C MET A 143 4.19 -13.51 -2.38
N TYR A 144 4.17 -14.75 -1.89
CA TYR A 144 4.83 -15.11 -0.64
C TYR A 144 6.33 -14.80 -0.65
N ALA A 145 7.04 -15.17 -1.70
CA ALA A 145 8.47 -14.85 -1.83
C ALA A 145 8.70 -13.33 -1.89
N PHE A 146 7.83 -12.60 -2.56
CA PHE A 146 7.90 -11.13 -2.61
C PHE A 146 7.53 -10.50 -1.27
N ASN A 147 6.54 -11.04 -0.57
CA ASN A 147 6.16 -10.61 0.77
C ASN A 147 7.32 -10.80 1.78
N LEU A 148 8.01 -11.93 1.73
CA LEU A 148 9.23 -12.13 2.53
C LEU A 148 10.33 -11.10 2.19
N PHE A 149 10.48 -10.75 0.92
CA PHE A 149 11.44 -9.70 0.53
C PHE A 149 11.08 -8.35 1.15
N THR A 150 9.81 -7.97 1.18
CA THR A 150 9.36 -6.74 1.84
C THR A 150 9.60 -6.78 3.35
N GLU A 151 9.32 -7.90 3.99
CA GLU A 151 9.58 -8.13 5.42
C GLU A 151 11.08 -8.04 5.76
N MET A 152 11.95 -8.61 4.91
CA MET A 152 13.40 -8.48 5.09
C MET A 152 13.87 -7.03 5.08
N LEU A 153 13.30 -6.19 4.20
CA LEU A 153 13.67 -4.77 4.12
C LEU A 153 13.10 -3.95 5.27
N ALA A 154 11.85 -4.17 5.62
CA ALA A 154 11.14 -3.32 6.56
C ALA A 154 11.34 -3.74 8.02
N GLY A 155 11.38 -5.04 8.29
CA GLY A 155 11.52 -5.62 9.63
C GLY A 155 12.93 -6.10 9.92
N VAL A 156 13.45 -7.07 9.15
CA VAL A 156 14.68 -7.80 9.51
C VAL A 156 15.92 -6.89 9.54
N ILE A 157 16.13 -6.08 8.51
CA ILE A 157 17.33 -5.21 8.44
C ILE A 157 17.10 -3.80 8.98
N ASN A 158 15.89 -3.46 9.36
CA ASN A 158 15.58 -2.20 10.04
C ASN A 158 15.91 -2.34 11.53
N PRO A 159 16.99 -1.70 12.04
CA PRO A 159 17.54 -2.02 13.36
C PRO A 159 16.64 -1.65 14.54
N SER A 160 15.57 -0.92 14.28
CA SER A 160 14.68 -0.42 15.33
C SER A 160 13.21 -0.80 15.08
N ALA A 161 12.93 -1.57 14.03
CA ALA A 161 11.59 -2.04 13.73
C ALA A 161 11.33 -3.41 14.39
N ARG A 162 10.04 -3.70 14.55
CA ARG A 162 9.56 -5.05 14.86
C ARG A 162 9.24 -5.76 13.54
N MET A 163 9.50 -7.06 13.50
CA MET A 163 9.00 -7.92 12.42
C MET A 163 7.50 -8.15 12.59
N SER A 164 6.80 -8.41 11.51
CA SER A 164 5.34 -8.64 11.55
C SER A 164 4.92 -9.65 12.61
N PRO A 165 5.57 -10.82 12.79
CA PRO A 165 5.20 -11.76 13.84
C PRO A 165 5.47 -11.27 15.30
N GLU A 166 6.19 -10.18 15.46
CA GLU A 166 6.48 -9.56 16.77
C GLU A 166 5.49 -8.44 17.11
N ILE A 167 4.66 -8.05 16.16
CA ILE A 167 3.63 -7.03 16.35
C ILE A 167 2.39 -7.71 16.89
N ASN A 168 2.11 -7.49 18.16
CA ASN A 168 0.97 -8.08 18.86
C ASN A 168 -0.19 -7.09 18.91
N GLY A 169 -1.36 -7.58 18.68
CA GLY A 169 -2.62 -6.88 18.90
C GLY A 169 -3.61 -7.12 17.77
N PRO A 170 -4.87 -7.41 18.12
CA PRO A 170 -5.93 -7.50 17.13
C PRO A 170 -6.22 -6.10 16.52
N PRO A 171 -6.74 -6.05 15.30
CA PRO A 171 -7.16 -4.80 14.67
C PRO A 171 -8.11 -3.93 15.51
N SER A 172 -8.86 -4.54 16.43
CA SER A 172 -9.73 -3.82 17.38
C SER A 172 -8.98 -2.82 18.29
N HIS A 173 -7.71 -3.06 18.55
CA HIS A 173 -6.89 -2.15 19.35
C HIS A 173 -6.57 -0.82 18.65
N TRP A 174 -6.86 -0.66 17.38
CA TRP A 174 -6.62 0.60 16.67
C TRP A 174 -7.47 1.76 17.15
N LEU A 175 -8.57 1.49 17.83
CA LEU A 175 -9.45 2.53 18.40
C LEU A 175 -9.06 2.94 19.82
N GLU A 176 -8.27 2.14 20.50
CA GLU A 176 -7.82 2.46 21.84
C GLU A 176 -6.53 3.30 21.79
N PRO A 177 -6.29 4.18 22.77
CA PRO A 177 -5.04 4.90 22.88
C PRO A 177 -3.88 3.90 22.93
N GLN A 178 -3.05 3.87 21.90
CA GLN A 178 -1.92 2.95 21.80
C GLN A 178 -0.70 3.53 22.52
N THR A 179 -0.11 2.75 23.40
CA THR A 179 1.18 3.08 24.03
C THR A 179 2.36 2.67 23.16
N GLU A 180 2.12 1.81 22.15
CA GLU A 180 3.12 1.31 21.22
C GLU A 180 2.63 1.44 19.77
N ALA A 181 3.54 1.71 18.84
CA ALA A 181 3.22 1.74 17.42
C ALA A 181 2.77 0.36 16.93
N LEU A 182 1.70 0.34 16.13
CA LEU A 182 1.12 -0.88 15.56
C LEU A 182 1.84 -1.35 14.29
N THR A 183 2.74 -0.54 13.76
CA THR A 183 3.55 -0.87 12.60
C THR A 183 4.94 -1.34 13.02
N GLY A 184 5.56 -2.18 12.19
CA GLY A 184 6.94 -2.58 12.38
C GLY A 184 7.90 -1.47 11.97
N GLY A 185 8.16 -1.37 10.69
CA GLY A 185 9.03 -0.36 10.13
C GLY A 185 8.79 -0.14 8.64
N ALA A 186 9.46 0.87 8.08
CA ALA A 186 9.50 1.09 6.66
C ALA A 186 10.94 1.27 6.17
N CYS A 187 11.16 0.89 4.92
CA CYS A 187 12.42 1.05 4.22
C CYS A 187 12.19 1.85 2.93
N LEU A 188 12.98 2.89 2.75
CA LEU A 188 13.00 3.70 1.53
C LEU A 188 14.40 3.64 0.92
N VAL A 189 14.49 3.31 -0.36
CA VAL A 189 15.74 3.33 -1.12
C VAL A 189 15.58 4.36 -2.23
N VAL A 190 16.57 5.25 -2.36
CA VAL A 190 16.62 6.24 -3.43
C VAL A 190 17.96 6.12 -4.15
N ILE A 191 17.90 6.13 -5.48
CA ILE A 191 19.05 6.02 -6.37
C ILE A 191 19.08 7.25 -7.29
N ASP A 192 20.19 7.97 -7.29
CA ASP A 192 20.43 9.04 -8.24
C ASP A 192 21.16 8.51 -9.47
N PRO A 193 20.47 8.34 -10.60
CA PRO A 193 21.08 7.76 -11.79
C PRO A 193 22.14 8.67 -12.43
N THR A 194 22.22 9.95 -12.06
CA THR A 194 23.19 10.90 -12.64
C THR A 194 24.65 10.56 -12.30
N HIS A 195 24.86 9.69 -11.34
CA HIS A 195 26.20 9.15 -11.05
C HIS A 195 26.72 8.15 -12.09
N TRP A 196 25.86 7.63 -12.97
CA TRP A 196 26.22 6.59 -13.98
C TRP A 196 25.77 6.96 -15.39
N MET A 197 24.90 7.95 -15.55
CA MET A 197 24.40 8.37 -16.84
C MET A 197 24.13 9.89 -16.88
N PRO A 198 24.09 10.50 -18.07
CA PRO A 198 23.77 11.91 -18.20
C PRO A 198 22.42 12.29 -17.59
N ALA A 199 22.31 13.50 -17.05
CA ALA A 199 21.07 14.01 -16.51
C ALA A 199 19.93 13.91 -17.55
N GLY A 200 18.76 13.46 -17.09
CA GLY A 200 17.57 13.21 -17.92
C GLY A 200 17.58 11.91 -18.73
N GLU A 201 18.72 11.18 -18.81
CA GLU A 201 18.75 9.93 -19.59
C GLU A 201 17.84 8.85 -18.99
N ALA A 202 17.74 8.75 -17.66
CA ALA A 202 16.81 7.82 -17.01
C ALA A 202 15.37 8.09 -17.43
N GLY A 203 14.94 9.35 -17.49
CA GLY A 203 13.63 9.75 -17.97
C GLY A 203 13.38 9.36 -19.43
N ARG A 204 14.34 9.69 -20.32
CA ARG A 204 14.25 9.27 -21.74
C ARG A 204 14.15 7.75 -21.91
N ARG A 205 14.82 6.97 -21.06
CA ARG A 205 14.71 5.51 -21.05
C ARG A 205 13.33 5.04 -20.57
N SER A 206 12.79 5.69 -19.55
CA SER A 206 11.42 5.45 -19.09
C SER A 206 10.40 5.71 -20.20
N ASP A 207 10.52 6.82 -20.92
CA ASP A 207 9.63 7.14 -22.05
C ASP A 207 9.69 6.09 -23.16
N ARG A 208 10.90 5.57 -23.47
CA ARG A 208 11.04 4.48 -24.43
C ARG A 208 10.38 3.19 -23.95
N LEU A 209 10.49 2.86 -22.65
CA LEU A 209 9.82 1.71 -22.06
C LEU A 209 8.30 1.86 -22.11
N VAL A 210 7.77 3.03 -21.74
CA VAL A 210 6.34 3.34 -21.84
C VAL A 210 5.85 3.15 -23.28
N SER A 211 6.57 3.72 -24.25
CA SER A 211 6.22 3.62 -25.66
C SER A 211 6.21 2.17 -26.14
N ALA A 212 7.20 1.36 -25.73
CA ALA A 212 7.26 -0.05 -26.08
C ALA A 212 6.08 -0.85 -25.49
N VAL A 213 5.72 -0.60 -24.23
CA VAL A 213 4.57 -1.24 -23.58
C VAL A 213 3.27 -0.85 -24.27
N LYS A 214 3.06 0.45 -24.50
CA LYS A 214 1.84 0.98 -25.13
C LYS A 214 1.65 0.50 -26.57
N SER A 215 2.73 0.30 -27.32
CA SER A 215 2.71 -0.19 -28.70
C SER A 215 2.62 -1.72 -28.83
N ALA A 216 2.65 -2.45 -27.72
CA ALA A 216 2.56 -3.92 -27.77
C ALA A 216 1.21 -4.37 -28.36
N LYS A 217 1.24 -5.51 -29.07
CA LYS A 217 0.03 -6.09 -29.66
C LYS A 217 -0.98 -6.46 -28.58
N ARG A 218 -2.15 -5.85 -28.65
CA ARG A 218 -3.23 -6.07 -27.69
C ARG A 218 -3.92 -7.42 -27.90
N ARG A 219 -4.41 -8.01 -26.83
CA ARG A 219 -5.31 -9.16 -26.90
C ARG A 219 -6.67 -8.73 -27.44
N PRO A 220 -7.44 -9.64 -28.08
CA PRO A 220 -8.81 -9.34 -28.45
C PRO A 220 -9.62 -8.85 -27.24
N GLY A 221 -10.45 -7.81 -27.46
CA GLY A 221 -11.28 -7.22 -26.41
C GLY A 221 -10.53 -6.27 -25.45
N VAL A 222 -9.27 -5.95 -25.72
CA VAL A 222 -8.50 -4.95 -24.95
C VAL A 222 -8.34 -3.69 -25.79
N ASP A 223 -8.94 -2.59 -25.34
CA ASP A 223 -8.90 -1.31 -26.05
C ASP A 223 -7.62 -0.53 -25.83
N GLU A 224 -7.04 -0.63 -24.62
CA GLU A 224 -5.81 0.07 -24.25
C GLU A 224 -4.98 -0.74 -23.26
N ILE A 225 -3.64 -0.62 -23.36
CA ILE A 225 -2.69 -1.15 -22.35
C ILE A 225 -2.36 -0.01 -21.41
N PHE A 226 -2.74 -0.16 -20.14
CA PHE A 226 -2.40 0.78 -19.08
C PHE A 226 -1.12 0.37 -18.35
N LEU A 227 -0.33 1.36 -17.98
CA LEU A 227 0.74 1.18 -17.02
C LEU A 227 0.18 1.15 -15.59
N PRO A 228 0.87 0.51 -14.65
CA PRO A 228 0.52 0.61 -13.24
C PRO A 228 0.40 2.08 -12.80
N GLY A 229 -0.66 2.42 -12.07
CA GLY A 229 -0.92 3.77 -11.59
C GLY A 229 -1.44 4.78 -12.62
N GLU A 230 -1.47 4.44 -13.91
CA GLU A 230 -1.87 5.37 -14.98
C GLU A 230 -3.34 5.79 -14.89
N ARG A 231 -4.24 4.85 -14.61
CA ARG A 231 -5.68 5.15 -14.43
C ARG A 231 -5.92 6.11 -13.26
N GLY A 232 -5.27 5.84 -12.12
CA GLY A 232 -5.34 6.73 -10.96
C GLY A 232 -4.77 8.12 -11.25
N TRP A 233 -3.69 8.18 -12.02
CA TRP A 233 -3.13 9.45 -12.47
C TRP A 233 -4.10 10.22 -13.38
N GLN A 234 -4.71 9.56 -14.35
CA GLN A 234 -5.72 10.17 -15.24
C GLN A 234 -6.94 10.66 -14.46
N ALA A 235 -7.45 9.84 -13.54
CA ALA A 235 -8.55 10.22 -12.66
C ALA A 235 -8.19 11.46 -11.82
N MET A 236 -7.01 11.50 -11.22
CA MET A 236 -6.53 12.64 -10.42
C MET A 236 -6.39 13.93 -11.25
N GLN A 237 -6.04 13.83 -12.55
CA GLN A 237 -5.97 15.01 -13.44
C GLN A 237 -7.37 15.48 -13.89
N ALA A 238 -8.33 14.57 -13.97
CA ALA A 238 -9.70 14.86 -14.40
C ALA A 238 -10.61 15.31 -13.24
N CYS A 239 -10.25 14.97 -11.99
CA CYS A 239 -11.04 15.26 -10.81
C CYS A 239 -10.62 16.61 -10.21
N ALA A 240 -11.55 17.56 -10.16
CA ALA A 240 -11.40 18.80 -9.40
C ALA A 240 -11.72 18.60 -7.90
N ASP A 241 -12.63 17.66 -7.62
CA ASP A 241 -13.16 17.38 -6.29
C ASP A 241 -13.16 15.88 -6.01
N VAL A 242 -13.18 15.49 -4.75
CA VAL A 242 -13.34 14.10 -4.30
C VAL A 242 -14.72 13.96 -3.63
N ASP A 243 -15.55 13.09 -4.19
CA ASP A 243 -16.83 12.74 -3.58
C ASP A 243 -16.59 11.88 -2.33
N ILE A 244 -17.04 12.37 -1.18
CA ILE A 244 -17.00 11.63 0.08
C ILE A 244 -18.41 11.10 0.35
N LEU A 245 -18.53 9.79 0.56
CA LEU A 245 -19.81 9.18 0.92
C LEU A 245 -20.35 9.80 2.23
N PRO A 246 -21.67 10.05 2.34
CA PRO A 246 -22.27 10.68 3.53
C PRO A 246 -21.86 10.00 4.84
N ALA A 247 -21.86 8.68 4.91
CA ALA A 247 -21.46 7.96 6.12
C ALA A 247 -20.00 8.20 6.52
N HIS A 248 -19.09 8.31 5.55
CA HIS A 248 -17.68 8.63 5.82
C HIS A 248 -17.54 10.09 6.27
N TRP A 249 -18.35 10.99 5.70
CA TRP A 249 -18.36 12.40 6.10
C TRP A 249 -18.85 12.58 7.53
N GLU A 250 -19.92 11.88 7.92
CA GLU A 250 -20.44 11.87 9.29
C GLU A 250 -19.40 11.35 10.29
N SER A 251 -18.74 10.23 9.98
CA SER A 251 -17.67 9.67 10.81
C SER A 251 -16.50 10.64 10.94
N PHE A 252 -16.08 11.25 9.84
CA PHE A 252 -15.00 12.25 9.83
C PHE A 252 -15.35 13.46 10.69
N THR A 253 -16.57 14.00 10.55
CA THR A 253 -17.06 15.13 11.33
C THR A 253 -17.04 14.80 12.83
N ALA A 254 -17.55 13.64 13.22
CA ALA A 254 -17.56 13.21 14.61
C ALA A 254 -16.13 13.09 15.19
N ILE A 255 -15.16 12.61 14.42
CA ILE A 255 -13.75 12.56 14.84
C ILE A 255 -13.19 13.97 15.03
N VAL A 256 -13.40 14.86 14.07
CA VAL A 256 -12.93 16.25 14.12
C VAL A 256 -13.47 16.97 15.36
N GLU A 257 -14.75 16.83 15.63
CA GLU A 257 -15.41 17.41 16.81
C GLU A 257 -14.88 16.80 18.12
N SER A 258 -14.61 15.49 18.13
CA SER A 258 -14.10 14.79 19.33
C SER A 258 -12.71 15.29 19.78
N VAL A 259 -11.92 15.83 18.86
CA VAL A 259 -10.62 16.44 19.16
C VAL A 259 -10.71 17.97 19.34
N GLY A 260 -11.93 18.51 19.44
CA GLY A 260 -12.17 19.93 19.71
C GLY A 260 -11.94 20.86 18.52
N MET A 261 -11.95 20.32 17.29
CA MET A 261 -11.84 21.11 16.06
C MET A 261 -13.23 21.38 15.47
N GLU A 262 -13.35 22.49 14.76
CA GLU A 262 -14.57 22.87 14.05
C GLU A 262 -14.41 22.56 12.56
N ILE A 263 -15.30 21.72 12.02
CA ILE A 263 -15.23 21.27 10.61
C ILE A 263 -15.27 22.44 9.61
N ASP A 264 -16.02 23.48 9.91
CA ASP A 264 -16.15 24.64 9.04
C ASP A 264 -14.85 25.48 8.96
N LYS A 265 -14.02 25.46 10.00
CA LYS A 265 -12.70 26.10 9.96
C LYS A 265 -11.73 25.35 9.06
N LEU A 266 -11.78 24.02 9.03
CA LEU A 266 -10.96 23.21 8.13
C LEU A 266 -11.27 23.47 6.65
N ARG A 267 -12.56 23.70 6.30
CA ARG A 267 -12.96 24.03 4.92
C ARG A 267 -12.33 25.32 4.40
N VAL A 268 -12.11 26.31 5.24
CA VAL A 268 -11.54 27.60 4.86
C VAL A 268 -10.01 27.51 4.64
N GLU A 269 -9.31 26.74 5.45
CA GLU A 269 -7.85 26.58 5.34
C GLU A 269 -7.44 25.83 4.06
N PHE A 270 -8.19 24.78 3.68
CA PHE A 270 -7.94 24.04 2.44
C PHE A 270 -8.28 24.82 1.16
N ALA A 271 -9.18 25.79 1.22
CA ALA A 271 -9.55 26.65 0.09
C ALA A 271 -8.52 27.77 -0.20
N GLN A 272 -7.57 28.01 0.69
CA GLN A 272 -6.54 29.07 0.59
C GLN A 272 -5.13 28.55 0.28
N GLY A 273 -4.91 27.23 0.19
CA GLY A 273 -3.65 26.55 -0.14
C GLY A 273 -3.63 26.05 -1.57
#